data_15a2a31b49e83beba092c534968ad699
#
_entry.id   15a2a31b49e83beba092c534968ad699
#
_cell.length_a   1.000
_cell.length_b   1.000
_cell.length_c   1.000
_cell.angle_alpha   90.00
_cell.angle_beta   90.00
_cell.angle_gamma   90.00
#
_symmetry.space_group_name_H-M   'P 1'
#
loop_
_entity.id
_entity.type
_entity.pdbx_description
1 polymer ?
#
loop_
_entity_poly.entity_id
_entity_poly.type
_entity_poly.pdbx_seq_one_letter_code
_entity_poly.pdbx_strand_id
1 'polypeptide(L)'
;MLKRPKILVVGSFMMDLIASTRRAPQSGETVVGLKFQTAPGGKGANQAVQCARLGAQVTMVGQVGDDAFGRIMTETAASAGVDVSHVSVDRNESSGVGHITLEVSDHGAQNRITVCPGANFTLSVEDVAWLREEIRNYDMVMMQFELQMEVIETVAQWAKDAGVPVMINPAPAAPMSDRLLACATYLSPNEHEAAILAGHPIDVSGGVNMEDVALVSRAFQARGVENLIITLGENGSIAAGRSGIHHTQCVKMDHVADPTA
;
A
#
# COMPACT_ATOMS: atom_id res chain seq x y z
N MET A 1 27.40 15.39 1.15
CA MET A 1 26.31 14.62 0.49
C MET A 1 25.29 14.27 1.56
N LEU A 2 24.01 14.47 1.31
CA LEU A 2 22.95 14.00 2.20
C LEU A 2 23.04 12.47 2.27
N LYS A 3 22.95 11.88 3.46
CA LYS A 3 22.91 10.44 3.67
C LYS A 3 21.66 9.89 2.97
N ARG A 4 21.79 8.89 2.12
CA ARG A 4 20.62 8.20 1.54
C ARG A 4 19.92 7.42 2.65
N PRO A 5 18.62 7.62 2.87
CA PRO A 5 17.90 6.84 3.88
C PRO A 5 17.82 5.37 3.47
N LYS A 6 17.93 4.49 4.47
CA LYS A 6 17.72 3.05 4.32
C LYS A 6 16.28 2.74 4.71
N ILE A 7 15.49 2.28 3.76
CA ILE A 7 14.07 1.96 3.97
C ILE A 7 13.86 0.47 3.83
N LEU A 8 13.24 -0.12 4.83
CA LEU A 8 12.73 -1.48 4.78
C LEU A 8 11.26 -1.43 4.38
N VAL A 9 10.89 -2.13 3.31
CA VAL A 9 9.49 -2.35 2.95
C VAL A 9 9.14 -3.80 3.19
N VAL A 10 8.20 -4.07 4.10
CA VAL A 10 7.62 -5.41 4.30
C VAL A 10 6.22 -5.38 3.72
N GLY A 11 6.04 -6.06 2.58
CA GLY A 11 4.81 -5.86 1.81
C GLY A 11 4.65 -6.81 0.64
N SER A 12 3.61 -6.57 -0.11
CA SER A 12 3.08 -7.44 -1.16
C SER A 12 3.73 -7.23 -2.52
N PHE A 13 3.63 -8.30 -3.33
CA PHE A 13 3.76 -8.29 -4.78
C PHE A 13 2.44 -8.75 -5.40
N MET A 14 1.89 -8.01 -6.33
CA MET A 14 0.66 -8.33 -7.04
C MET A 14 0.85 -8.15 -8.54
N MET A 15 0.41 -9.13 -9.33
CA MET A 15 0.31 -8.95 -10.77
C MET A 15 -1.11 -8.53 -11.14
N ASP A 16 -1.27 -7.31 -11.63
CA ASP A 16 -2.56 -6.84 -12.10
C ASP A 16 -2.85 -7.39 -13.50
N LEU A 17 -3.96 -8.12 -13.62
CA LEU A 17 -4.49 -8.67 -14.87
C LEU A 17 -5.68 -7.81 -15.29
N ILE A 18 -5.47 -6.90 -16.23
CA ILE A 18 -6.44 -5.86 -16.58
C ILE A 18 -7.12 -6.22 -17.90
N ALA A 19 -8.41 -6.59 -17.82
CA ALA A 19 -9.26 -6.82 -18.99
C ALA A 19 -10.18 -5.61 -19.20
N SER A 20 -9.95 -4.84 -20.24
CA SER A 20 -10.83 -3.72 -20.61
C SER A 20 -12.01 -4.23 -21.42
N THR A 21 -13.21 -3.74 -21.14
CA THR A 21 -14.46 -4.11 -21.81
C THR A 21 -15.41 -2.91 -21.88
N ARG A 22 -16.42 -2.96 -22.78
CA ARG A 22 -17.47 -1.93 -22.82
C ARG A 22 -18.45 -2.03 -21.66
N ARG A 23 -18.63 -3.23 -21.13
CA ARG A 23 -19.40 -3.50 -19.91
C ARG A 23 -18.92 -4.78 -19.25
N ALA A 24 -19.02 -4.86 -17.96
CA ALA A 24 -18.69 -6.09 -17.24
C ALA A 24 -19.71 -7.20 -17.53
N PRO A 25 -19.28 -8.49 -17.60
CA PRO A 25 -20.18 -9.61 -17.78
C PRO A 25 -21.11 -9.78 -16.57
N GLN A 26 -22.34 -10.19 -16.84
CA GLN A 26 -23.28 -10.65 -15.81
C GLN A 26 -23.04 -12.14 -15.49
N SER A 27 -23.70 -12.65 -14.44
CA SER A 27 -23.60 -14.07 -14.09
C SER A 27 -24.01 -14.95 -15.28
N GLY A 28 -23.14 -15.89 -15.66
CA GLY A 28 -23.35 -16.81 -16.79
C GLY A 28 -23.11 -16.21 -18.17
N GLU A 29 -22.66 -14.95 -18.25
CA GLU A 29 -22.43 -14.27 -19.52
C GLU A 29 -20.96 -14.30 -19.92
N THR A 30 -20.70 -14.38 -21.25
CA THR A 30 -19.39 -14.15 -21.86
C THR A 30 -19.41 -12.85 -22.65
N VAL A 31 -18.47 -11.96 -22.40
CA VAL A 31 -18.28 -10.73 -23.17
C VAL A 31 -16.92 -10.74 -23.87
N VAL A 32 -16.86 -10.12 -25.05
CA VAL A 32 -15.59 -9.93 -25.76
C VAL A 32 -14.93 -8.66 -25.22
N GLY A 33 -13.68 -8.82 -24.70
CA GLY A 33 -12.88 -7.71 -24.22
C GLY A 33 -12.35 -6.82 -25.35
N LEU A 34 -11.97 -5.60 -25.01
CA LEU A 34 -11.34 -4.63 -25.91
C LEU A 34 -9.81 -4.75 -25.89
N LYS A 35 -9.24 -4.97 -24.72
CA LYS A 35 -7.79 -5.06 -24.48
C LYS A 35 -7.53 -5.91 -23.25
N PHE A 36 -6.38 -6.60 -23.27
CA PHE A 36 -5.82 -7.23 -22.09
C PHE A 36 -4.39 -6.72 -21.87
N GLN A 37 -4.03 -6.47 -20.63
CA GLN A 37 -2.67 -6.09 -20.22
C GLN A 37 -2.37 -6.59 -18.83
N THR A 38 -1.10 -6.75 -18.51
CA THR A 38 -0.59 -7.06 -17.17
C THR A 38 0.28 -5.93 -16.67
N ALA A 39 0.24 -5.65 -15.39
CA ALA A 39 1.09 -4.66 -14.75
C ALA A 39 1.65 -5.20 -13.43
N PRO A 40 2.98 -5.25 -13.27
CA PRO A 40 3.58 -5.53 -11.96
C PRO A 40 3.19 -4.44 -10.96
N GLY A 41 2.70 -4.85 -9.80
CA GLY A 41 2.21 -3.96 -8.75
C GLY A 41 2.27 -4.64 -7.38
N GLY A 42 1.31 -4.34 -6.56
CA GLY A 42 1.26 -4.62 -5.13
C GLY A 42 1.65 -3.37 -4.33
N LYS A 43 0.90 -3.08 -3.27
CA LYS A 43 1.14 -1.85 -2.48
C LYS A 43 2.57 -1.79 -1.92
N GLY A 44 3.10 -2.93 -1.48
CA GLY A 44 4.48 -3.04 -1.01
C GLY A 44 5.49 -2.74 -2.12
N ALA A 45 5.40 -3.43 -3.25
CA ALA A 45 6.31 -3.26 -4.38
C ALA A 45 6.25 -1.83 -4.95
N ASN A 46 5.05 -1.24 -5.07
CA ASN A 46 4.86 0.14 -5.54
C ASN A 46 5.57 1.15 -4.62
N GLN A 47 5.42 1.01 -3.29
CA GLN A 47 6.09 1.88 -2.33
C GLN A 47 7.61 1.69 -2.37
N ALA A 48 8.10 0.45 -2.45
CA ALA A 48 9.53 0.15 -2.53
C ALA A 48 10.16 0.78 -3.79
N VAL A 49 9.53 0.58 -4.95
CA VAL A 49 9.98 1.15 -6.23
C VAL A 49 10.00 2.68 -6.18
N GLN A 50 8.95 3.29 -5.63
CA GLN A 50 8.88 4.75 -5.54
C GLN A 50 9.96 5.32 -4.60
N CYS A 51 10.20 4.70 -3.45
CA CYS A 51 11.27 5.09 -2.53
C CYS A 51 12.65 4.98 -3.20
N ALA A 52 12.90 3.90 -3.94
CA ALA A 52 14.16 3.73 -4.68
C ALA A 52 14.34 4.80 -5.77
N ARG A 53 13.30 5.11 -6.53
CA ARG A 53 13.31 6.18 -7.53
C ARG A 53 13.56 7.57 -6.93
N LEU A 54 13.13 7.79 -5.69
CA LEU A 54 13.40 9.02 -4.93
C LEU A 54 14.82 9.04 -4.32
N GLY A 55 15.61 7.99 -4.51
CA GLY A 55 17.02 7.92 -4.12
C GLY A 55 17.30 7.25 -2.78
N ALA A 56 16.32 6.61 -2.14
CA ALA A 56 16.55 5.80 -0.96
C ALA A 56 17.31 4.50 -1.30
N GLN A 57 17.96 3.90 -0.29
CA GLN A 57 18.39 2.50 -0.32
C GLN A 57 17.24 1.67 0.21
N VAL A 58 16.63 0.85 -0.63
CA VAL A 58 15.42 0.11 -0.29
C VAL A 58 15.67 -1.38 -0.28
N THR A 59 15.33 -2.03 0.82
CA THR A 59 15.24 -3.50 0.92
C THR A 59 13.76 -3.88 0.96
N MET A 60 13.35 -4.79 0.07
CA MET A 60 12.00 -5.33 0.02
C MET A 60 11.98 -6.73 0.64
N VAL A 61 11.07 -6.94 1.58
CA VAL A 61 10.73 -8.23 2.17
C VAL A 61 9.31 -8.57 1.76
N GLY A 62 9.12 -9.75 1.19
CA GLY A 62 7.83 -10.22 0.71
C GLY A 62 7.96 -11.62 0.14
N GLN A 63 6.90 -12.12 -0.45
CA GLN A 63 6.88 -13.47 -1.01
C GLN A 63 6.14 -13.50 -2.34
N VAL A 64 6.66 -14.28 -3.29
CA VAL A 64 6.06 -14.54 -4.60
C VAL A 64 5.96 -16.04 -4.84
N GLY A 65 5.13 -16.45 -5.79
CA GLY A 65 5.08 -17.84 -6.22
C GLY A 65 6.23 -18.20 -7.16
N ASP A 66 6.51 -19.51 -7.32
CA ASP A 66 7.46 -20.03 -8.33
C ASP A 66 6.81 -20.04 -9.73
N ASP A 67 6.42 -18.87 -10.22
CA ASP A 67 5.72 -18.70 -11.48
C ASP A 67 6.31 -17.54 -12.30
N ALA A 68 5.75 -17.33 -13.50
CA ALA A 68 6.19 -16.25 -14.39
C ALA A 68 5.92 -14.86 -13.80
N PHE A 69 4.84 -14.69 -13.05
CA PHE A 69 4.48 -13.43 -12.43
C PHE A 69 5.46 -13.07 -11.30
N GLY A 70 5.81 -14.02 -10.45
CA GLY A 70 6.80 -13.83 -9.40
C GLY A 70 8.13 -13.34 -9.95
N ARG A 71 8.63 -13.98 -11.03
CA ARG A 71 9.87 -13.55 -11.70
C ARG A 71 9.77 -12.14 -12.28
N ILE A 72 8.70 -11.82 -13.02
CA ILE A 72 8.50 -10.49 -13.61
C ILE A 72 8.44 -9.40 -12.54
N MET A 73 7.71 -9.63 -11.44
CA MET A 73 7.55 -8.64 -10.39
C MET A 73 8.85 -8.36 -9.64
N THR A 74 9.61 -9.42 -9.29
CA THR A 74 10.90 -9.26 -8.62
C THR A 74 11.94 -8.61 -9.52
N GLU A 75 12.02 -8.98 -10.80
CA GLU A 75 12.91 -8.35 -11.79
C GLU A 75 12.57 -6.87 -12.00
N THR A 76 11.27 -6.53 -12.03
CA THR A 76 10.81 -5.15 -12.15
C THR A 76 11.24 -4.31 -10.95
N ALA A 77 11.07 -4.80 -9.74
CA ALA A 77 11.51 -4.12 -8.52
C ALA A 77 13.03 -3.97 -8.48
N ALA A 78 13.78 -5.03 -8.80
CA ALA A 78 15.24 -5.00 -8.87
C ALA A 78 15.76 -3.99 -9.90
N SER A 79 15.14 -3.92 -11.09
CA SER A 79 15.50 -2.96 -12.15
C SER A 79 15.27 -1.50 -11.75
N ALA A 80 14.35 -1.26 -10.81
CA ALA A 80 14.10 0.05 -10.23
C ALA A 80 15.10 0.41 -9.09
N GLY A 81 16.03 -0.48 -8.75
CA GLY A 81 17.05 -0.27 -7.72
C GLY A 81 16.65 -0.73 -6.31
N VAL A 82 15.61 -1.57 -6.21
CA VAL A 82 15.21 -2.21 -4.95
C VAL A 82 16.07 -3.46 -4.72
N ASP A 83 16.59 -3.62 -3.51
CA ASP A 83 17.19 -4.88 -3.07
C ASP A 83 16.07 -5.90 -2.79
N VAL A 84 16.01 -6.94 -3.62
CA VAL A 84 15.02 -8.04 -3.56
C VAL A 84 15.61 -9.33 -2.99
N SER A 85 16.81 -9.29 -2.40
CA SER A 85 17.51 -10.48 -1.87
C SER A 85 16.75 -11.18 -0.74
N HIS A 86 15.79 -10.48 -0.13
CA HIS A 86 14.91 -10.99 0.92
C HIS A 86 13.47 -11.23 0.44
N VAL A 87 13.26 -11.33 -0.87
CA VAL A 87 11.99 -11.81 -1.44
C VAL A 87 12.04 -13.33 -1.54
N SER A 88 11.18 -14.01 -0.79
CA SER A 88 11.11 -15.47 -0.80
C SER A 88 10.22 -15.98 -1.94
N VAL A 89 10.39 -17.26 -2.28
CA VAL A 89 9.63 -17.93 -3.33
C VAL A 89 8.88 -19.12 -2.72
N ASP A 90 7.56 -19.07 -2.73
CA ASP A 90 6.70 -20.19 -2.37
C ASP A 90 6.51 -21.11 -3.59
N ARG A 91 6.83 -22.39 -3.44
CA ARG A 91 6.67 -23.39 -4.52
C ARG A 91 5.30 -24.06 -4.55
N ASN A 92 4.50 -23.82 -3.52
CA ASN A 92 3.21 -24.46 -3.35
C ASN A 92 2.04 -23.50 -3.60
N GLU A 93 2.32 -22.19 -3.68
CA GLU A 93 1.30 -21.17 -3.88
C GLU A 93 1.65 -20.29 -5.09
N SER A 94 0.63 -19.77 -5.76
CA SER A 94 0.80 -18.84 -6.86
C SER A 94 1.20 -17.45 -6.37
N SER A 95 1.83 -16.66 -7.23
CA SER A 95 2.01 -15.23 -6.97
C SER A 95 0.67 -14.52 -6.79
N GLY A 96 0.65 -13.44 -6.01
CA GLY A 96 -0.53 -12.61 -5.83
C GLY A 96 -1.02 -11.99 -7.15
N VAL A 97 -2.33 -11.96 -7.35
CA VAL A 97 -2.99 -11.47 -8.57
C VAL A 97 -4.12 -10.51 -8.23
N GLY A 98 -4.15 -9.34 -8.88
CA GLY A 98 -5.30 -8.46 -8.98
C GLY A 98 -6.02 -8.70 -10.32
N HIS A 99 -7.20 -9.34 -10.29
CA HIS A 99 -8.02 -9.47 -11.51
C HIS A 99 -8.91 -8.25 -11.66
N ILE A 100 -8.65 -7.43 -12.66
CA ILE A 100 -9.30 -6.13 -12.86
C ILE A 100 -10.14 -6.18 -14.14
N THR A 101 -11.45 -6.06 -13.99
CA THR A 101 -12.35 -5.77 -15.12
C THR A 101 -12.53 -4.26 -15.18
N LEU A 102 -12.00 -3.66 -16.24
CA LEU A 102 -12.09 -2.22 -16.52
C LEU A 102 -13.22 -1.98 -17.53
N GLU A 103 -14.33 -1.46 -17.04
CA GLU A 103 -15.46 -1.05 -17.87
C GLU A 103 -15.21 0.36 -18.42
N VAL A 104 -15.05 0.48 -19.73
CA VAL A 104 -14.72 1.75 -20.41
C VAL A 104 -15.94 2.25 -21.18
N SER A 105 -16.38 3.47 -20.85
CA SER A 105 -17.50 4.16 -21.52
C SER A 105 -17.10 5.59 -21.89
N ASP A 106 -17.96 6.25 -22.67
CA ASP A 106 -17.77 7.66 -23.04
C ASP A 106 -17.85 8.62 -21.83
N HIS A 107 -18.32 8.12 -20.67
CA HIS A 107 -18.46 8.88 -19.42
C HIS A 107 -17.34 8.56 -18.40
N GLY A 108 -16.31 7.80 -18.78
CA GLY A 108 -15.21 7.41 -17.92
C GLY A 108 -15.03 5.90 -17.82
N ALA A 109 -14.17 5.49 -16.91
CA ALA A 109 -13.87 4.10 -16.63
C ALA A 109 -14.28 3.72 -15.21
N GLN A 110 -14.84 2.50 -15.04
CA GLN A 110 -15.13 1.90 -13.74
C GLN A 110 -14.38 0.58 -13.62
N ASN A 111 -13.79 0.31 -12.48
CA ASN A 111 -13.10 -0.94 -12.22
C ASN A 111 -13.89 -1.85 -11.28
N ARG A 112 -13.71 -3.15 -11.47
CA ARG A 112 -14.13 -4.21 -10.54
C ARG A 112 -12.91 -5.09 -10.31
N ILE A 113 -12.50 -5.18 -9.06
CA ILE A 113 -11.24 -5.81 -8.68
C ILE A 113 -11.53 -7.01 -7.80
N THR A 114 -10.95 -8.16 -8.15
CA THR A 114 -10.87 -9.33 -7.30
C THR A 114 -9.40 -9.56 -6.98
N VAL A 115 -9.06 -9.55 -5.70
CA VAL A 115 -7.70 -9.79 -5.22
C VAL A 115 -7.57 -11.25 -4.80
N CYS A 116 -6.59 -11.93 -5.37
CA CYS A 116 -6.13 -13.25 -4.93
C CYS A 116 -4.74 -13.07 -4.33
N PRO A 117 -4.58 -13.08 -3.00
CA PRO A 117 -3.30 -12.73 -2.35
C PRO A 117 -2.18 -13.72 -2.67
N GLY A 118 -2.49 -15.00 -2.89
CA GLY A 118 -1.50 -16.03 -3.19
C GLY A 118 -0.37 -16.06 -2.15
N ALA A 119 0.86 -16.20 -2.61
CA ALA A 119 2.06 -16.29 -1.78
C ALA A 119 2.25 -15.12 -0.80
N ASN A 120 1.64 -13.95 -1.03
CA ASN A 120 1.67 -12.87 -0.03
C ASN A 120 1.10 -13.31 1.32
N PHE A 121 0.11 -14.22 1.31
CA PHE A 121 -0.55 -14.67 2.55
C PHE A 121 0.08 -15.93 3.15
N THR A 122 1.11 -16.49 2.54
CA THR A 122 1.88 -17.61 3.12
C THR A 122 3.20 -17.13 3.76
N LEU A 123 3.57 -15.86 3.58
CA LEU A 123 4.70 -15.29 4.31
C LEU A 123 4.41 -15.32 5.81
N SER A 124 5.29 -15.99 6.56
CA SER A 124 5.15 -16.21 8.00
C SER A 124 6.08 -15.32 8.83
N VAL A 125 5.85 -15.28 10.14
CA VAL A 125 6.73 -14.57 11.09
C VAL A 125 8.13 -15.23 11.12
N GLU A 126 8.20 -16.54 10.92
CA GLU A 126 9.46 -17.29 10.88
C GLU A 126 10.31 -16.88 9.68
N ASP A 127 9.71 -16.64 8.53
CA ASP A 127 10.42 -16.22 7.31
C ASP A 127 11.09 -14.86 7.46
N VAL A 128 10.53 -14.00 8.31
CA VAL A 128 11.02 -12.65 8.59
C VAL A 128 11.74 -12.52 9.93
N ALA A 129 11.99 -13.62 10.66
CA ALA A 129 12.54 -13.59 12.03
C ALA A 129 13.91 -12.93 12.14
N TRP A 130 14.71 -12.95 11.07
CA TRP A 130 16.00 -12.27 10.99
C TRP A 130 15.89 -10.76 11.16
N LEU A 131 14.76 -10.16 10.84
CA LEU A 131 14.49 -8.73 11.04
C LEU A 131 14.56 -8.33 12.51
N ARG A 132 14.33 -9.24 13.46
CA ARG A 132 14.38 -8.94 14.89
C ARG A 132 15.72 -8.34 15.30
N GLU A 133 16.81 -8.75 14.65
CA GLU A 133 18.16 -8.25 14.92
C GLU A 133 18.56 -7.11 13.97
N GLU A 134 18.16 -7.23 12.69
CA GLU A 134 18.64 -6.35 11.61
C GLU A 134 17.81 -5.08 11.44
N ILE A 135 16.56 -5.02 11.96
CA ILE A 135 15.62 -3.92 11.72
C ILE A 135 16.16 -2.55 12.15
N ARG A 136 17.03 -2.55 13.17
CA ARG A 136 17.71 -1.34 13.67
C ARG A 136 18.66 -0.67 12.67
N ASN A 137 19.00 -1.36 11.60
CA ASN A 137 19.89 -0.86 10.55
C ASN A 137 19.17 -0.01 9.51
N TYR A 138 17.84 0.11 9.61
CA TYR A 138 17.01 0.90 8.74
C TYR A 138 16.60 2.23 9.39
N ASP A 139 16.40 3.24 8.55
CA ASP A 139 15.96 4.56 8.99
C ASP A 139 14.42 4.65 9.06
N MET A 140 13.69 3.72 8.40
CA MET A 140 12.22 3.59 8.42
C MET A 140 11.78 2.20 7.96
N VAL A 141 10.66 1.72 8.53
CA VAL A 141 9.93 0.54 8.05
C VAL A 141 8.59 0.98 7.47
N MET A 142 8.23 0.47 6.27
CA MET A 142 6.96 0.73 5.61
C MET A 142 6.19 -0.56 5.41
N MET A 143 4.88 -0.55 5.72
CA MET A 143 4.01 -1.72 5.62
C MET A 143 2.61 -1.35 5.12
N GLN A 144 1.90 -2.34 4.55
CA GLN A 144 0.54 -2.25 4.04
C GLN A 144 -0.23 -3.51 4.46
N PHE A 145 -1.55 -3.59 4.17
CA PHE A 145 -2.40 -4.69 4.63
C PHE A 145 -2.66 -5.77 3.57
N GLU A 146 -1.69 -6.01 2.71
CA GLU A 146 -1.75 -7.10 1.71
C GLU A 146 -0.88 -8.31 2.11
N LEU A 147 -0.54 -8.43 3.39
CA LEU A 147 0.11 -9.57 4.04
C LEU A 147 -0.74 -10.06 5.21
N GLN A 148 -0.35 -11.21 5.80
CA GLN A 148 -0.94 -11.65 7.05
C GLN A 148 -0.74 -10.61 8.16
N MET A 149 -1.81 -10.28 8.87
CA MET A 149 -1.78 -9.25 9.91
C MET A 149 -0.78 -9.57 11.03
N GLU A 150 -0.58 -10.85 11.32
CA GLU A 150 0.38 -11.31 12.32
C GLU A 150 1.82 -10.89 11.98
N VAL A 151 2.21 -10.99 10.71
CA VAL A 151 3.53 -10.54 10.24
C VAL A 151 3.66 -9.03 10.40
N ILE A 152 2.62 -8.28 10.00
CA ILE A 152 2.60 -6.81 10.09
C ILE A 152 2.73 -6.36 11.55
N GLU A 153 1.91 -6.92 12.45
CA GLU A 153 1.93 -6.57 13.87
C GLU A 153 3.27 -6.93 14.54
N THR A 154 3.84 -8.08 14.16
CA THR A 154 5.10 -8.54 14.73
C THR A 154 6.26 -7.66 14.28
N VAL A 155 6.38 -7.38 12.98
CA VAL A 155 7.44 -6.52 12.46
C VAL A 155 7.29 -5.07 12.96
N ALA A 156 6.06 -4.55 13.03
CA ALA A 156 5.81 -3.23 13.61
C ALA A 156 6.29 -3.14 15.07
N GLN A 157 6.05 -4.18 15.86
CA GLN A 157 6.52 -4.24 17.24
C GLN A 157 8.05 -4.28 17.32
N TRP A 158 8.72 -5.08 16.50
CA TRP A 158 10.19 -5.13 16.47
C TRP A 158 10.80 -3.79 16.06
N ALA A 159 10.21 -3.10 15.08
CA ALA A 159 10.67 -1.77 14.68
C ALA A 159 10.52 -0.77 15.82
N LYS A 160 9.37 -0.76 16.49
CA LYS A 160 9.11 0.09 17.65
C LYS A 160 10.11 -0.16 18.78
N ASP A 161 10.36 -1.44 19.14
CA ASP A 161 11.28 -1.82 20.19
C ASP A 161 12.73 -1.42 19.86
N ALA A 162 13.08 -1.42 18.58
CA ALA A 162 14.37 -0.96 18.08
C ALA A 162 14.47 0.57 17.89
N GLY A 163 13.36 1.32 18.13
CA GLY A 163 13.31 2.77 17.94
C GLY A 163 13.32 3.21 16.46
N VAL A 164 12.95 2.33 15.55
CA VAL A 164 12.87 2.62 14.10
C VAL A 164 11.47 3.11 13.77
N PRO A 165 11.31 4.27 13.10
CA PRO A 165 10.02 4.79 12.68
C PRO A 165 9.26 3.81 11.78
N VAL A 166 7.94 3.67 12.02
CA VAL A 166 7.05 2.81 11.26
C VAL A 166 6.03 3.65 10.50
N MET A 167 5.92 3.46 9.20
CA MET A 167 4.85 4.00 8.36
C MET A 167 3.91 2.88 7.95
N ILE A 168 2.64 2.99 8.31
CA ILE A 168 1.60 2.04 7.95
C ILE A 168 0.63 2.71 6.97
N ASN A 169 0.50 2.13 5.78
CA ASN A 169 -0.61 2.41 4.88
C ASN A 169 -1.68 1.33 5.09
N PRO A 170 -2.82 1.63 5.75
CA PRO A 170 -3.81 0.63 6.15
C PRO A 170 -4.72 0.23 5.00
N ALA A 171 -4.13 -0.20 3.90
CA ALA A 171 -4.77 -0.52 2.62
C ALA A 171 -4.52 -1.99 2.21
N PRO A 172 -5.58 -2.76 1.87
CA PRO A 172 -7.01 -2.43 2.01
C PRO A 172 -7.41 -2.25 3.48
N ALA A 173 -8.45 -1.42 3.73
CA ALA A 173 -8.90 -1.15 5.09
C ALA A 173 -9.29 -2.43 5.83
N ALA A 174 -8.67 -2.65 6.98
CA ALA A 174 -8.95 -3.76 7.88
C ALA A 174 -8.89 -3.29 9.34
N PRO A 175 -9.58 -3.95 10.28
CA PRO A 175 -9.48 -3.60 11.70
C PRO A 175 -8.04 -3.59 12.20
N MET A 176 -7.67 -2.54 12.90
CA MET A 176 -6.35 -2.39 13.53
C MET A 176 -6.47 -2.52 15.04
N SER A 177 -5.60 -3.33 15.63
CA SER A 177 -5.46 -3.37 17.08
C SER A 177 -4.84 -2.05 17.59
N ASP A 178 -5.17 -1.67 18.83
CA ASP A 178 -4.54 -0.50 19.47
C ASP A 178 -3.03 -0.71 19.63
N ARG A 179 -2.59 -1.96 19.76
CA ARG A 179 -1.17 -2.33 19.76
C ARG A 179 -0.49 -1.95 18.43
N LEU A 180 -1.09 -2.28 17.29
CA LEU A 180 -0.55 -1.93 15.98
C LEU A 180 -0.55 -0.42 15.76
N LEU A 181 -1.65 0.26 16.11
CA LEU A 181 -1.74 1.72 16.03
C LEU A 181 -0.66 2.41 16.86
N ALA A 182 -0.40 1.90 18.07
CA ALA A 182 0.65 2.43 18.93
C ALA A 182 2.08 2.21 18.39
N CYS A 183 2.26 1.34 17.38
CA CYS A 183 3.54 1.17 16.67
C CYS A 183 3.70 2.17 15.51
N ALA A 184 2.61 2.73 14.99
CA ALA A 184 2.65 3.61 13.84
C ALA A 184 3.20 4.99 14.21
N THR A 185 4.40 5.32 13.73
CA THR A 185 4.91 6.70 13.74
C THR A 185 4.16 7.55 12.72
N TYR A 186 3.83 6.94 11.57
CA TYR A 186 3.02 7.55 10.51
C TYR A 186 1.93 6.56 10.11
N LEU A 187 0.68 7.02 10.10
CA LEU A 187 -0.46 6.31 9.51
C LEU A 187 -0.89 7.03 8.23
N SER A 188 -0.96 6.33 7.11
CA SER A 188 -1.22 6.95 5.80
C SER A 188 -2.39 6.29 5.05
N PRO A 189 -3.64 6.48 5.50
CA PRO A 189 -4.83 6.05 4.78
C PRO A 189 -5.20 7.01 3.65
N ASN A 190 -6.04 6.55 2.71
CA ASN A 190 -6.85 7.45 1.89
C ASN A 190 -8.12 7.88 2.67
N GLU A 191 -8.97 8.75 2.06
CA GLU A 191 -10.19 9.24 2.70
C GLU A 191 -11.19 8.13 3.06
N HIS A 192 -11.30 7.09 2.22
CA HIS A 192 -12.21 5.96 2.47
C HIS A 192 -11.70 5.06 3.59
N GLU A 193 -10.42 4.74 3.58
CA GLU A 193 -9.76 3.95 4.62
C GLU A 193 -9.82 4.70 5.96
N ALA A 194 -9.54 6.00 5.94
CA ALA A 194 -9.64 6.85 7.13
C ALA A 194 -11.08 6.86 7.69
N ALA A 195 -12.07 6.98 6.82
CA ALA A 195 -13.48 6.96 7.22
C ALA A 195 -13.89 5.62 7.87
N ILE A 196 -13.51 4.50 7.26
CA ILE A 196 -13.80 3.16 7.79
C ILE A 196 -13.15 2.97 9.17
N LEU A 197 -11.87 3.33 9.30
CA LEU A 197 -11.08 3.09 10.51
C LEU A 197 -11.41 4.05 11.66
N ALA A 198 -11.81 5.30 11.35
CA ALA A 198 -12.21 6.31 12.33
C ALA A 198 -13.71 6.30 12.63
N GLY A 199 -14.51 5.61 11.79
CA GLY A 199 -15.98 5.60 11.92
C GLY A 199 -16.65 6.94 11.54
N HIS A 200 -15.95 7.82 10.81
CA HIS A 200 -16.45 9.12 10.39
C HIS A 200 -15.97 9.46 8.97
N PRO A 201 -16.89 9.78 8.01
CA PRO A 201 -16.52 10.15 6.66
C PRO A 201 -15.84 11.53 6.62
N ILE A 202 -15.05 11.75 5.56
CA ILE A 202 -14.52 13.07 5.21
C ILE A 202 -15.23 13.51 3.94
N ASP A 203 -16.03 14.58 4.01
CA ASP A 203 -16.67 15.15 2.83
C ASP A 203 -15.67 15.95 2.00
N VAL A 204 -15.55 15.56 0.74
CA VAL A 204 -14.66 16.22 -0.25
C VAL A 204 -15.43 16.75 -1.47
N SER A 205 -16.77 16.63 -1.51
CA SER A 205 -17.61 16.93 -2.66
C SER A 205 -17.62 18.42 -3.07
N GLY A 206 -17.46 19.31 -2.09
CA GLY A 206 -17.39 20.77 -2.27
C GLY A 206 -16.05 21.36 -1.90
N GLY A 207 -14.99 20.54 -1.85
CA GLY A 207 -13.71 20.84 -1.25
C GLY A 207 -13.56 20.10 0.09
N VAL A 208 -12.35 20.10 0.64
CA VAL A 208 -12.07 19.33 1.85
C VAL A 208 -12.76 19.92 3.07
N ASN A 209 -13.65 19.17 3.70
CA ASN A 209 -14.28 19.56 4.95
C ASN A 209 -13.28 19.41 6.12
N MET A 210 -12.74 20.52 6.58
CA MET A 210 -11.72 20.54 7.64
C MET A 210 -12.26 20.16 9.02
N GLU A 211 -13.60 20.24 9.26
CA GLU A 211 -14.21 19.79 10.52
C GLU A 211 -14.21 18.25 10.59
N ASP A 212 -14.55 17.57 9.48
CA ASP A 212 -14.47 16.12 9.37
C ASP A 212 -13.01 15.64 9.53
N VAL A 213 -12.08 16.32 8.85
CA VAL A 213 -10.63 16.03 9.01
C VAL A 213 -10.20 16.14 10.47
N ALA A 214 -10.67 17.16 11.19
CA ALA A 214 -10.32 17.34 12.59
C ALA A 214 -10.95 16.26 13.49
N LEU A 215 -12.17 15.78 13.18
CA LEU A 215 -12.81 14.67 13.88
C LEU A 215 -12.04 13.36 13.68
N VAL A 216 -11.74 13.02 12.42
CA VAL A 216 -10.96 11.83 12.06
C VAL A 216 -9.58 11.87 12.69
N SER A 217 -8.89 13.02 12.64
CA SER A 217 -7.55 13.18 13.23
C SER A 217 -7.57 12.97 14.75
N ARG A 218 -8.56 13.52 15.46
CA ARG A 218 -8.72 13.31 16.89
C ARG A 218 -9.00 11.86 17.25
N ALA A 219 -9.80 11.15 16.43
CA ALA A 219 -10.08 9.74 16.66
C ALA A 219 -8.80 8.88 16.60
N PHE A 220 -7.93 9.13 15.63
CA PHE A 220 -6.65 8.42 15.53
C PHE A 220 -5.66 8.84 16.63
N GLN A 221 -5.57 10.14 16.94
CA GLN A 221 -4.71 10.63 18.02
C GLN A 221 -5.09 10.07 19.39
N ALA A 222 -6.40 9.91 19.67
CA ALA A 222 -6.89 9.29 20.90
C ALA A 222 -6.46 7.82 21.03
N ARG A 223 -6.16 7.14 19.91
CA ARG A 223 -5.64 5.77 19.83
C ARG A 223 -4.11 5.71 19.73
N GLY A 224 -3.41 6.83 19.86
CA GLY A 224 -1.95 6.90 19.94
C GLY A 224 -1.22 7.15 18.62
N VAL A 225 -1.89 7.43 17.51
CA VAL A 225 -1.25 7.79 16.23
C VAL A 225 -0.61 9.18 16.36
N GLU A 226 0.71 9.26 16.18
CA GLU A 226 1.42 10.55 16.30
C GLU A 226 1.27 11.43 15.07
N ASN A 227 1.40 10.83 13.88
CA ASN A 227 1.34 11.54 12.61
C ASN A 227 0.39 10.81 11.65
N LEU A 228 -0.64 11.52 11.20
CA LEU A 228 -1.62 11.03 10.25
C LEU A 228 -1.42 11.76 8.92
N ILE A 229 -1.37 11.00 7.82
CA ILE A 229 -1.28 11.54 6.46
C ILE A 229 -2.47 10.97 5.69
N ILE A 230 -3.47 11.79 5.35
CA ILE A 230 -4.64 11.33 4.59
C ILE A 230 -4.49 11.80 3.14
N THR A 231 -4.52 10.86 2.20
CA THR A 231 -4.58 11.20 0.77
C THR A 231 -6.03 11.39 0.33
N LEU A 232 -6.29 12.43 -0.48
CA LEU A 232 -7.63 12.90 -0.85
C LEU A 232 -7.79 12.99 -2.38
N GLY A 233 -7.06 12.16 -3.13
CA GLY A 233 -7.06 12.16 -4.58
C GLY A 233 -6.77 13.55 -5.16
N GLU A 234 -7.66 14.08 -6.01
CA GLU A 234 -7.52 15.39 -6.63
C GLU A 234 -7.56 16.56 -5.63
N ASN A 235 -8.03 16.33 -4.40
CA ASN A 235 -8.06 17.32 -3.33
C ASN A 235 -6.73 17.38 -2.55
N GLY A 236 -5.71 16.61 -2.95
CA GLY A 236 -4.38 16.65 -2.36
C GLY A 236 -4.21 15.75 -1.13
N SER A 237 -3.65 16.27 -0.05
CA SER A 237 -3.40 15.49 1.17
C SER A 237 -3.46 16.33 2.43
N ILE A 238 -3.79 15.69 3.54
CA ILE A 238 -3.75 16.24 4.89
C ILE A 238 -2.59 15.62 5.65
N ALA A 239 -1.82 16.45 6.35
CA ALA A 239 -0.90 16.01 7.39
C ALA A 239 -1.42 16.53 8.75
N ALA A 240 -1.67 15.64 9.69
CA ALA A 240 -2.12 15.97 11.03
C ALA A 240 -1.17 15.36 12.08
N GLY A 241 -0.69 16.17 13.00
CA GLY A 241 0.25 15.77 14.04
C GLY A 241 0.38 16.82 15.12
N ARG A 242 1.48 16.80 15.88
CA ARG A 242 1.73 17.76 16.98
C ARG A 242 1.78 19.23 16.53
N SER A 243 2.14 19.50 15.27
CA SER A 243 2.17 20.86 14.69
C SER A 243 0.80 21.37 14.23
N GLY A 244 -0.25 20.57 14.36
CA GLY A 244 -1.59 20.87 13.88
C GLY A 244 -1.96 20.11 12.62
N ILE A 245 -2.96 20.63 11.89
CA ILE A 245 -3.48 20.04 10.66
C ILE A 245 -3.07 20.95 9.49
N HIS A 246 -2.43 20.35 8.49
CA HIS A 246 -1.95 21.02 7.28
C HIS A 246 -2.55 20.37 6.04
N HIS A 247 -3.17 21.16 5.18
CA HIS A 247 -3.67 20.73 3.88
C HIS A 247 -2.68 21.14 2.78
N THR A 248 -2.28 20.15 1.97
CA THR A 248 -1.47 20.37 0.77
C THR A 248 -2.33 20.06 -0.45
N GLN A 249 -2.51 21.05 -1.31
CA GLN A 249 -3.29 20.90 -2.54
C GLN A 249 -2.58 19.97 -3.54
N CYS A 250 -3.35 19.23 -4.34
CA CYS A 250 -2.82 18.45 -5.45
C CYS A 250 -2.25 19.36 -6.54
N VAL A 251 -1.16 18.92 -7.15
CA VAL A 251 -0.67 19.54 -8.39
C VAL A 251 -1.65 19.17 -9.51
N LYS A 252 -2.27 20.20 -10.10
CA LYS A 252 -3.21 19.97 -11.22
C LYS A 252 -2.47 19.49 -12.44
N MET A 253 -2.94 18.38 -13.00
CA MET A 253 -2.45 17.79 -14.25
C MET A 253 -3.55 17.87 -15.31
N ASP A 254 -3.19 18.24 -16.53
CA ASP A 254 -4.14 18.32 -17.66
C ASP A 254 -4.61 16.93 -18.11
N HIS A 255 -3.82 15.89 -17.82
CA HIS A 255 -4.13 14.51 -18.18
C HIS A 255 -3.54 13.53 -17.15
N VAL A 256 -4.37 12.62 -16.67
CA VAL A 256 -3.95 11.49 -15.82
C VAL A 256 -3.85 10.26 -16.71
N ALA A 257 -2.64 9.76 -16.91
CA ALA A 257 -2.39 8.61 -17.79
C ALA A 257 -2.87 7.29 -17.15
N ASP A 258 -2.72 7.16 -15.83
CA ASP A 258 -3.14 5.99 -15.06
C ASP A 258 -3.67 6.42 -13.70
N PRO A 259 -4.99 6.28 -13.44
CA PRO A 259 -5.58 6.64 -12.15
C PRO A 259 -5.45 5.52 -11.09
N THR A 260 -4.86 4.37 -11.43
CA THR A 260 -4.77 3.21 -10.54
C THR A 260 -3.44 3.11 -9.80
N ALA A 261 -2.49 3.96 -10.13
CA ALA A 261 -1.16 3.98 -9.53
C ALA A 261 -1.10 4.78 -8.22
#